data_2fb23631f2b98745c9ffef7a507b126c
#
_entry.id   2fb23631f2b98745c9ffef7a507b126c
#
_cell.length_a   1.000
_cell.length_b   1.000
_cell.length_c   1.000
_cell.angle_alpha   90.00
_cell.angle_beta   90.00
_cell.angle_gamma   90.00
#
_symmetry.space_group_name_H-M   'P 1'
#
loop_
_entity.id
_entity.type
_entity.pdbx_description
1 polymer ?
#
loop_
_entity_poly.entity_id
_entity_poly.type
_entity_poly.pdbx_seq_one_letter_code
_entity_poly.pdbx_strand_id
1 'polypeptide(L)'
;MEAYKVREAYKEWANKQSFDLFITLNTEAELTKEQMGKLMCKLFYKTECDVFGYSNREKYRNKLRIKRAVVIEGDEKRTHAHIQVKTLKGFTNEQMIELLKLEYMKLLNTKREKSFLFHATQISNRDAVSRYITKETNKQNRKLNDVIDLRSSFISKHSNKQ
;
A
#
# COMPACT_ATOMS: atom_id res chain seq x y z
N MET A 1 -20.20 -6.74 -12.68
CA MET A 1 -20.46 -6.52 -11.22
C MET A 1 -20.66 -5.03 -11.02
N GLU A 2 -21.73 -4.65 -10.33
CA GLU A 2 -22.01 -3.24 -10.07
C GLU A 2 -20.92 -2.62 -9.20
N ALA A 3 -20.52 -1.38 -9.48
CA ALA A 3 -19.46 -0.67 -8.74
C ALA A 3 -19.70 -0.63 -7.23
N TYR A 4 -20.95 -0.56 -6.81
CA TYR A 4 -21.34 -0.65 -5.41
C TYR A 4 -20.92 -1.97 -4.76
N LYS A 5 -21.16 -3.11 -5.41
CA LYS A 5 -20.78 -4.44 -4.89
C LYS A 5 -19.27 -4.59 -4.74
N VAL A 6 -18.50 -4.03 -5.68
CA VAL A 6 -17.02 -4.02 -5.60
C VAL A 6 -16.56 -3.20 -4.38
N ARG A 7 -17.18 -2.07 -4.12
CA ARG A 7 -16.85 -1.23 -2.97
C ARG A 7 -17.16 -1.91 -1.64
N GLU A 8 -18.34 -2.49 -1.50
CA GLU A 8 -18.72 -3.17 -0.27
C GLU A 8 -17.82 -4.39 -0.03
N ALA A 9 -17.50 -5.16 -1.06
CA ALA A 9 -16.56 -6.27 -0.95
C ALA A 9 -15.17 -5.81 -0.50
N TYR A 10 -14.66 -4.70 -1.07
CA TYR A 10 -13.37 -4.12 -0.64
C TYR A 10 -13.43 -3.65 0.81
N LYS A 11 -14.49 -2.94 1.19
CA LYS A 11 -14.69 -2.42 2.55
C LYS A 11 -14.71 -3.55 3.58
N GLU A 12 -15.51 -4.59 3.35
CA GLU A 12 -15.57 -5.74 4.24
C GLU A 12 -14.21 -6.43 4.37
N TRP A 13 -13.55 -6.62 3.24
CA TRP A 13 -12.23 -7.24 3.21
C TRP A 13 -11.19 -6.38 3.94
N ALA A 14 -11.11 -5.08 3.66
CA ALA A 14 -10.16 -4.16 4.29
C ALA A 14 -10.39 -4.05 5.80
N ASN A 15 -11.64 -4.03 6.24
CA ASN A 15 -11.98 -4.02 7.67
C ASN A 15 -11.48 -5.28 8.39
N LYS A 16 -11.58 -6.46 7.75
CA LYS A 16 -11.03 -7.73 8.29
C LYS A 16 -9.51 -7.70 8.39
N GLN A 17 -8.83 -6.94 7.55
CA GLN A 17 -7.36 -6.84 7.57
C GLN A 17 -6.82 -5.96 8.72
N SER A 18 -7.64 -5.10 9.31
CA SER A 18 -7.28 -4.23 10.44
C SER A 18 -6.02 -3.39 10.18
N PHE A 19 -5.92 -2.76 9.02
CA PHE A 19 -4.84 -1.83 8.71
C PHE A 19 -4.84 -0.63 9.65
N ASP A 20 -3.64 -0.10 9.93
CA ASP A 20 -3.42 1.00 10.88
C ASP A 20 -3.11 2.32 10.17
N LEU A 21 -2.47 2.26 9.00
CA LEU A 21 -1.98 3.42 8.26
C LEU A 21 -2.58 3.50 6.87
N PHE A 22 -2.85 4.73 6.44
CA PHE A 22 -3.18 5.07 5.07
C PHE A 22 -2.11 6.01 4.50
N ILE A 23 -1.49 5.62 3.40
CA ILE A 23 -0.37 6.32 2.78
C ILE A 23 -0.68 6.62 1.33
N THR A 24 -0.40 7.84 0.90
CA THR A 24 -0.45 8.23 -0.51
C THR A 24 0.97 8.57 -0.97
N LEU A 25 1.39 7.93 -2.06
CA LEU A 25 2.71 8.10 -2.66
C LEU A 25 2.59 8.65 -4.07
N ASN A 26 3.34 9.72 -4.34
CA ASN A 26 3.45 10.36 -5.64
C ASN A 26 4.92 10.37 -6.09
N THR A 27 5.14 10.61 -7.38
CA THR A 27 6.47 10.81 -7.96
C THR A 27 6.52 12.13 -8.71
N GLU A 28 7.71 12.69 -8.87
CA GLU A 28 7.92 13.82 -9.79
C GLU A 28 7.93 13.37 -11.25
N ALA A 29 8.46 12.17 -11.49
CA ALA A 29 8.46 11.57 -12.81
C ALA A 29 7.07 11.03 -13.17
N GLU A 30 6.71 11.13 -14.44
CA GLU A 30 5.54 10.47 -14.98
C GLU A 30 5.79 8.96 -15.04
N LEU A 31 5.01 8.19 -14.30
CA LEU A 31 5.09 6.73 -14.27
C LEU A 31 3.80 6.10 -14.78
N THR A 32 3.95 5.00 -15.49
CA THR A 32 2.82 4.11 -15.78
C THR A 32 2.39 3.36 -14.51
N LYS A 33 1.18 2.79 -14.52
CA LYS A 33 0.72 1.94 -13.41
C LYS A 33 1.66 0.76 -13.16
N GLU A 34 2.20 0.17 -14.21
CA GLU A 34 3.17 -0.92 -14.08
C GLU A 34 4.47 -0.47 -13.41
N GLN A 35 4.99 0.68 -13.80
CA GLN A 35 6.21 1.25 -13.19
C GLN A 35 5.97 1.61 -11.73
N MET A 36 4.82 2.19 -11.39
CA MET A 36 4.44 2.47 -10.02
C MET A 36 4.31 1.17 -9.20
N GLY A 37 3.72 0.12 -9.75
CA GLY A 37 3.64 -1.20 -9.10
C GLY A 37 5.02 -1.78 -8.81
N LYS A 38 5.96 -1.70 -9.76
CA LYS A 38 7.36 -2.11 -9.55
C LYS A 38 8.05 -1.28 -8.47
N LEU A 39 7.78 0.02 -8.42
CA LEU A 39 8.32 0.91 -7.37
C LEU A 39 7.79 0.50 -5.99
N MET A 40 6.51 0.18 -5.88
CA MET A 40 5.90 -0.32 -4.63
C MET A 40 6.51 -1.65 -4.20
N CYS A 41 6.71 -2.59 -5.12
CA CYS A 41 7.40 -3.85 -4.82
C CYS A 41 8.80 -3.60 -4.24
N LYS A 42 9.56 -2.69 -4.85
CA LYS A 42 10.92 -2.34 -4.36
C LYS A 42 10.89 -1.68 -2.99
N LEU A 43 9.94 -0.75 -2.76
CA LEU A 43 9.79 -0.08 -1.48
C LEU A 43 9.62 -1.09 -0.35
N PHE A 44 8.63 -1.96 -0.47
CA PHE A 44 8.35 -2.92 0.59
C PHE A 44 9.44 -3.98 0.74
N TYR A 45 10.02 -4.44 -0.37
CA TYR A 45 11.15 -5.38 -0.31
C TYR A 45 12.34 -4.80 0.46
N LYS A 46 12.76 -3.57 0.14
CA LYS A 46 13.87 -2.91 0.83
C LYS A 46 13.56 -2.66 2.29
N THR A 47 12.39 -2.14 2.60
CA THR A 47 11.95 -1.93 3.98
C THR A 47 11.93 -3.24 4.78
N GLU A 48 11.43 -4.32 4.18
CA GLU A 48 11.42 -5.64 4.81
C GLU A 48 12.85 -6.18 5.03
N CYS A 49 13.77 -5.96 4.09
CA CYS A 49 15.18 -6.33 4.26
C CYS A 49 15.85 -5.54 5.39
N ASP A 50 15.54 -4.26 5.53
CA ASP A 50 16.09 -3.42 6.59
C ASP A 50 15.57 -3.83 7.98
N VAL A 51 14.28 -4.17 8.08
CA VAL A 51 13.67 -4.58 9.34
C VAL A 51 14.05 -5.99 9.76
N PHE A 52 14.00 -6.94 8.83
CA PHE A 52 14.16 -8.38 9.13
C PHE A 52 15.57 -8.91 8.86
N GLY A 53 16.40 -8.14 8.15
CA GLY A 53 17.65 -8.59 7.57
C GLY A 53 17.44 -9.33 6.25
N TYR A 54 18.33 -9.10 5.29
CA TYR A 54 18.23 -9.69 3.95
C TYR A 54 18.10 -11.21 3.97
N SER A 55 18.99 -11.90 4.69
CA SER A 55 18.97 -13.37 4.74
C SER A 55 17.69 -13.93 5.33
N ASN A 56 17.16 -13.32 6.39
CA ASN A 56 15.92 -13.74 7.01
C ASN A 56 14.73 -13.46 6.09
N ARG A 57 14.71 -12.29 5.43
CA ARG A 57 13.66 -11.90 4.49
C ARG A 57 13.57 -12.90 3.34
N GLU A 58 14.70 -13.32 2.76
CA GLU A 58 14.74 -14.31 1.69
C GLU A 58 14.33 -15.72 2.18
N LYS A 59 14.86 -16.16 3.30
CA LYS A 59 14.55 -17.48 3.90
C LYS A 59 13.07 -17.60 4.27
N TYR A 60 12.48 -16.54 4.81
CA TYR A 60 11.09 -16.53 5.31
C TYR A 60 10.16 -15.62 4.50
N ARG A 61 10.41 -15.50 3.21
CA ARG A 61 9.72 -14.58 2.28
C ARG A 61 8.18 -14.63 2.32
N ASN A 62 7.59 -15.71 2.78
CA ASN A 62 6.16 -15.86 2.91
C ASN A 62 5.62 -15.47 4.30
N LYS A 63 6.48 -15.16 5.26
CA LYS A 63 6.13 -14.86 6.65
C LYS A 63 6.62 -13.49 7.10
N LEU A 64 7.87 -13.15 6.82
CA LEU A 64 8.50 -11.90 7.21
C LEU A 64 8.20 -10.81 6.17
N ARG A 65 6.97 -10.35 6.16
CA ARG A 65 6.50 -9.31 5.24
C ARG A 65 5.60 -8.32 5.95
N ILE A 66 5.61 -7.09 5.44
CA ILE A 66 4.70 -6.04 5.86
C ILE A 66 3.34 -6.27 5.19
N LYS A 67 2.31 -6.49 6.00
CA LYS A 67 0.93 -6.64 5.52
C LYS A 67 0.42 -5.33 4.94
N ARG A 68 -0.03 -5.36 3.69
CA ARG A 68 -0.44 -4.17 2.95
C ARG A 68 -1.39 -4.45 1.80
N ALA A 69 -2.21 -3.47 1.50
CA ALA A 69 -2.98 -3.40 0.26
C ALA A 69 -2.54 -2.16 -0.52
N VAL A 70 -2.25 -2.32 -1.80
CA VAL A 70 -1.81 -1.26 -2.71
C VAL A 70 -2.84 -1.07 -3.80
N VAL A 71 -3.28 0.16 -3.98
CA VAL A 71 -4.16 0.57 -5.07
C VAL A 71 -3.44 1.63 -5.88
N ILE A 72 -3.28 1.39 -7.18
CA ILE A 72 -2.61 2.33 -8.09
C ILE A 72 -3.66 3.03 -8.93
N GLU A 73 -3.74 4.33 -8.76
CA GLU A 73 -4.68 5.20 -9.45
C GLU A 73 -3.98 6.13 -10.43
N GLY A 74 -4.77 6.73 -11.31
CA GLY A 74 -4.33 7.75 -12.24
C GLY A 74 -4.32 7.29 -13.70
N ASP A 75 -4.08 8.25 -14.56
CA ASP A 75 -3.82 8.06 -15.98
C ASP A 75 -2.30 7.92 -16.25
N GLU A 76 -1.91 7.87 -17.51
CA GLU A 76 -0.51 7.70 -17.93
C GLU A 76 0.42 8.83 -17.45
N LYS A 77 -0.13 9.96 -17.00
CA LYS A 77 0.66 11.15 -16.62
C LYS A 77 0.66 11.45 -15.11
N ARG A 78 -0.31 10.94 -14.36
CA ARG A 78 -0.47 11.25 -12.93
C ARG A 78 -0.80 10.02 -12.11
N THR A 79 0.08 9.04 -12.22
CA THR A 79 -0.05 7.82 -11.43
C THR A 79 0.42 8.03 -10.01
N HIS A 80 -0.38 7.57 -9.06
CA HIS A 80 -0.05 7.57 -7.64
C HIS A 80 -0.54 6.27 -6.98
N ALA A 81 0.02 5.97 -5.81
CA ALA A 81 -0.36 4.79 -5.06
C ALA A 81 -1.03 5.18 -3.74
N HIS A 82 -2.14 4.54 -3.45
CA HIS A 82 -2.76 4.52 -2.13
C HIS A 82 -2.48 3.19 -1.46
N ILE A 83 -1.99 3.23 -0.24
CA ILE A 83 -1.55 2.04 0.47
C ILE A 83 -2.20 2.01 1.85
N GLN A 84 -2.80 0.88 2.20
CA GLN A 84 -3.16 0.57 3.56
C GLN A 84 -2.12 -0.39 4.13
N VAL A 85 -1.56 -0.08 5.29
CA VAL A 85 -0.46 -0.82 5.91
C VAL A 85 -0.83 -1.22 7.34
N LYS A 86 -0.50 -2.45 7.69
CA LYS A 86 -0.50 -2.91 9.08
C LYS A 86 0.86 -2.60 9.71
N THR A 87 0.85 -1.85 10.80
CA THR A 87 2.07 -1.58 11.57
C THR A 87 2.66 -2.89 12.12
N LEU A 88 3.95 -3.05 11.96
CA LEU A 88 4.66 -4.23 12.47
C LEU A 88 4.66 -4.27 13.99
N LYS A 89 4.57 -5.48 14.53
CA LYS A 89 4.70 -5.71 15.97
C LYS A 89 6.05 -5.15 16.48
N GLY A 90 6.00 -4.34 17.52
CA GLY A 90 7.19 -3.70 18.08
C GLY A 90 7.49 -2.31 17.51
N PHE A 91 6.73 -1.86 16.52
CA PHE A 91 6.80 -0.50 15.97
C PHE A 91 5.59 0.31 16.41
N THR A 92 5.78 1.61 16.61
CA THR A 92 4.66 2.57 16.64
C THR A 92 4.25 2.94 15.21
N ASN A 93 3.07 3.53 15.05
CA ASN A 93 2.62 4.03 13.75
C ASN A 93 3.57 5.09 13.20
N GLU A 94 4.06 5.97 14.04
CA GLU A 94 5.03 7.03 13.70
C GLU A 94 6.35 6.43 13.21
N GLN A 95 6.89 5.43 13.91
CA GLN A 95 8.11 4.74 13.51
C GLN A 95 7.94 4.04 12.15
N MET A 96 6.78 3.42 11.92
CA MET A 96 6.48 2.76 10.66
C MET A 96 6.37 3.76 9.50
N ILE A 97 5.75 4.92 9.74
CA ILE A 97 5.66 6.03 8.78
C ILE A 97 7.06 6.54 8.41
N GLU A 98 7.90 6.85 9.41
CA GLU A 98 9.25 7.36 9.17
C GLU A 98 10.12 6.35 8.41
N LEU A 99 10.04 5.07 8.74
CA LEU A 99 10.77 4.01 8.05
C LEU A 99 10.37 3.92 6.56
N LEU A 100 9.09 3.87 6.26
CA LEU A 100 8.58 3.81 4.88
C LEU A 100 8.93 5.07 4.10
N LYS A 101 8.83 6.24 4.73
CA LYS A 101 9.18 7.52 4.14
C LYS A 101 10.67 7.58 3.77
N LEU A 102 11.53 7.18 4.69
CA LEU A 102 12.98 7.16 4.47
C LEU A 102 13.33 6.27 3.28
N GLU A 103 12.82 5.06 3.23
CA GLU A 103 13.07 4.13 2.13
C GLU A 103 12.49 4.62 0.80
N TYR A 104 11.32 5.26 0.82
CA TYR A 104 10.72 5.84 -0.37
C TYR A 104 11.57 6.98 -0.94
N MET A 105 12.05 7.90 -0.08
CA MET A 105 12.94 9.00 -0.49
C MET A 105 14.26 8.50 -1.07
N LYS A 106 14.85 7.44 -0.49
CA LYS A 106 16.04 6.78 -1.04
C LYS A 106 15.77 6.22 -2.44
N LEU A 107 14.63 5.56 -2.66
CA LEU A 107 14.26 5.00 -3.96
C LEU A 107 14.04 6.07 -5.03
N LEU A 108 13.49 7.21 -4.65
CA LEU A 108 13.31 8.35 -5.56
C LEU A 108 14.63 9.11 -5.83
N ASN A 109 15.69 8.76 -5.10
CA ASN A 109 16.98 9.45 -5.16
C ASN A 109 16.85 10.98 -4.97
N THR A 110 15.94 11.40 -4.10
CA THR A 110 15.72 12.81 -3.79
C THR A 110 16.35 13.19 -2.47
N LYS A 111 17.09 14.30 -2.48
CA LYS A 111 17.68 14.88 -1.27
C LYS A 111 16.73 15.87 -0.57
N ARG A 112 15.71 16.32 -1.29
CA ARG A 112 14.74 17.29 -0.79
C ARG A 112 13.41 16.62 -0.59
N GLU A 113 12.95 16.68 0.64
CA GLU A 113 11.59 16.27 0.97
C GLU A 113 10.61 17.26 0.34
N LYS A 114 9.71 16.75 -0.50
CA LYS A 114 8.58 17.50 -1.02
C LYS A 114 7.31 16.88 -0.43
N SER A 115 6.51 17.69 0.22
CA SER A 115 5.32 17.24 0.97
C SER A 115 4.33 16.43 0.15
N PHE A 116 4.27 16.65 -1.18
CA PHE A 116 3.35 15.92 -2.04
C PHE A 116 3.82 14.49 -2.39
N LEU A 117 5.12 14.15 -2.19
CA LEU A 117 5.67 12.84 -2.55
C LEU A 117 5.20 11.73 -1.60
N PHE A 118 5.08 12.05 -0.32
CA PHE A 118 4.71 11.09 0.72
C PHE A 118 3.75 11.74 1.71
N HIS A 119 2.55 11.20 1.82
CA HIS A 119 1.57 11.63 2.80
C HIS A 119 1.03 10.40 3.54
N ALA A 120 1.10 10.40 4.86
CA ALA A 120 0.64 9.29 5.69
C ALA A 120 -0.23 9.79 6.84
N THR A 121 -1.28 9.01 7.13
CA THR A 121 -2.18 9.25 8.27
C THR A 121 -2.49 7.93 8.98
N GLN A 122 -2.78 8.02 10.27
CA GLN A 122 -3.37 6.90 11.00
C GLN A 122 -4.83 6.74 10.58
N ILE A 123 -5.28 5.49 10.43
CA ILE A 123 -6.66 5.20 10.04
C ILE A 123 -7.55 5.32 11.28
N SER A 124 -8.32 6.40 11.37
CA SER A 124 -9.36 6.60 12.40
C SER A 124 -10.74 6.18 11.90
N ASN A 125 -11.00 6.30 10.59
CA ASN A 125 -12.26 5.93 9.96
C ASN A 125 -12.02 5.01 8.75
N ARG A 126 -12.14 3.70 8.98
CA ARG A 126 -11.90 2.68 7.94
C ARG A 126 -12.86 2.78 6.77
N ASP A 127 -14.12 3.10 7.02
CA ASP A 127 -15.14 3.23 5.98
C ASP A 127 -14.84 4.41 5.05
N ALA A 128 -14.38 5.53 5.60
CA ALA A 128 -13.99 6.70 4.81
C ALA A 128 -12.78 6.39 3.93
N VAL A 129 -11.77 5.70 4.46
CA VAL A 129 -10.58 5.28 3.69
C VAL A 129 -10.97 4.31 2.58
N SER A 130 -11.81 3.32 2.86
CA SER A 130 -12.27 2.35 1.85
C SER A 130 -13.06 3.01 0.73
N ARG A 131 -13.93 3.98 1.06
CA ARG A 131 -14.67 4.76 0.05
C ARG A 131 -13.74 5.61 -0.81
N TYR A 132 -12.74 6.22 -0.20
CA TYR A 132 -11.76 7.03 -0.92
C TYR A 132 -10.94 6.20 -1.90
N ILE A 133 -10.39 5.08 -1.46
CA ILE A 133 -9.57 4.18 -2.30
C ILE A 133 -10.38 3.62 -3.47
N THR A 134 -11.66 3.31 -3.26
CA THR A 134 -12.51 2.70 -4.28
C THR A 134 -13.28 3.71 -5.13
N LYS A 135 -12.99 5.01 -5.02
CA LYS A 135 -13.71 6.06 -5.78
C LYS A 135 -13.65 5.89 -7.30
N GLU A 136 -12.55 5.37 -7.83
CA GLU A 136 -12.38 5.14 -9.26
C GLU A 136 -13.09 3.88 -9.78
N THR A 137 -13.54 2.98 -8.91
CA THR A 137 -14.34 1.82 -9.34
C THR A 137 -15.67 2.22 -9.97
N ASN A 138 -16.13 3.44 -9.73
CA ASN A 138 -17.34 3.97 -10.35
C ASN A 138 -17.19 4.32 -11.83
N LYS A 139 -15.96 4.53 -12.29
CA LYS A 139 -15.72 5.10 -13.63
C LYS A 139 -15.75 4.05 -14.74
N GLN A 140 -15.62 2.76 -14.43
CA GLN A 140 -15.47 1.73 -15.45
C GLN A 140 -15.75 0.34 -14.86
N ASN A 141 -16.89 -0.17 -14.67
CA ASN A 141 -17.22 -1.61 -14.35
C ASN A 141 -16.03 -2.52 -13.92
N ARG A 142 -15.15 -2.01 -13.05
CA ARG A 142 -13.91 -2.69 -12.66
C ARG A 142 -14.17 -3.76 -11.62
N LYS A 143 -13.49 -4.88 -11.74
CA LYS A 143 -13.46 -5.94 -10.73
C LYS A 143 -12.56 -5.52 -9.56
N LEU A 144 -12.69 -6.15 -8.41
CA LEU A 144 -11.85 -5.89 -7.24
C LEU A 144 -10.34 -6.07 -7.55
N ASN A 145 -10.00 -7.06 -8.37
CA ASN A 145 -8.62 -7.32 -8.82
C ASN A 145 -8.05 -6.20 -9.71
N ASP A 146 -8.91 -5.38 -10.31
CA ASP A 146 -8.47 -4.21 -11.10
C ASP A 146 -8.19 -3.00 -10.20
N VAL A 147 -8.66 -3.03 -8.94
CA VAL A 147 -8.47 -1.97 -7.94
C VAL A 147 -7.22 -2.21 -7.13
N ILE A 148 -6.97 -3.44 -6.71
CA ILE A 148 -5.82 -3.81 -5.88
C ILE A 148 -4.67 -4.29 -6.78
N ASP A 149 -3.50 -3.68 -6.65
CA ASP A 149 -2.30 -4.21 -7.28
C ASP A 149 -1.80 -5.45 -6.50
N LEU A 150 -2.13 -6.61 -7.02
CA LEU A 150 -1.82 -7.89 -6.38
C LEU A 150 -0.31 -8.18 -6.30
N ARG A 151 0.50 -7.60 -7.18
CA ARG A 151 1.95 -7.82 -7.20
C ARG A 151 2.64 -7.14 -6.02
N SER A 152 2.25 -5.91 -5.70
CA SER A 152 2.83 -5.14 -4.60
C SER A 152 2.09 -5.30 -3.28
N SER A 153 0.86 -5.84 -3.30
CA SER A 153 0.09 -6.14 -2.09
C SER A 153 0.57 -7.41 -1.40
N PHE A 154 0.43 -7.47 -0.08
CA PHE A 154 0.67 -8.67 0.70
C PHE A 154 -0.33 -8.79 1.85
N ILE A 155 -1.03 -9.91 1.87
CA ILE A 155 -2.02 -10.24 2.88
C ILE A 155 -1.75 -11.66 3.32
N SER A 156 -1.42 -11.85 4.60
CA SER A 156 -1.16 -13.19 5.11
C SER A 156 -2.42 -14.05 5.02
N LYS A 157 -2.26 -15.28 4.55
CA LYS A 157 -3.36 -16.27 4.47
C LYS A 157 -3.80 -16.80 5.85
N HIS A 158 -3.13 -16.38 6.94
CA HIS A 158 -3.32 -16.96 8.28
C HIS A 158 -4.13 -16.05 9.21
N SER A 159 -5.36 -15.75 8.86
CA SER A 159 -6.33 -15.20 9.82
C SER A 159 -7.62 -16.03 9.93
N ASN A 160 -7.61 -17.27 9.45
CA ASN A 160 -8.73 -18.19 9.62
C ASN A 160 -8.31 -19.42 10.43
N LYS A 161 -7.77 -19.20 11.64
CA LYS A 161 -7.77 -20.22 12.72
C LYS A 161 -8.00 -19.50 14.03
N GLN A 162 -9.23 -19.29 14.34
CA GLN A 162 -9.83 -19.37 15.67
C GLN A 162 -11.07 -20.22 15.57
#